data_4e6cfdd430c3f383f929ea5c6622873d
#
_entry.id   4e6cfdd430c3f383f929ea5c6622873d
#
_cell.length_a   1.000
_cell.length_b   1.000
_cell.length_c   1.000
_cell.angle_alpha   90.00
_cell.angle_beta   90.00
_cell.angle_gamma   90.00
#
_symmetry.space_group_name_H-M   'P 1'
#
loop_
_entity.id
_entity.type
_entity.pdbx_description
1 polymer ?
#
loop_
_entity_poly.entity_id
_entity_poly.type
_entity_poly.pdbx_seq_one_letter_code
_entity_poly.pdbx_strand_id
1 'polypeptide(L)'
;MVNHMSMPPYGDETGQEPVASEPPAETRSRRPRRAAQVPAEPGFLDSLVAFLRPRVSHSLREEIAEALTRPETEASGFTPNERLLLNNILQLHDVRVEDVMIPRTEIEGIASSATLGELMARFEETGHSRMPVYGDGLDDPLGMVHIRDVIGHVTRAALCFRHEEGAADAPVRSALDLGRVDLAHTISDLGLLRQILFVPPSMHAAELMQRMQASHIQMALVIDEYGGTDGLVSLEDILEMVVGDIEDEHDDEEALVTHAGDGVFYADGRADLDEVREIVGADFDTSAHEEDADTIGGLVVNALGRMPAPGEVVEAVDGFEIEVMDADPRRVKRLRIVRFPEGVATALDS
;
A
#
# COMPACT_ATOMS: atom_id res chain seq x y z
N MET A 1 -49.26 -24.03 -31.26
CA MET A 1 -49.46 -23.07 -32.33
C MET A 1 -48.10 -22.54 -32.74
N VAL A 2 -47.70 -22.92 -33.90
CA VAL A 2 -46.47 -22.70 -34.61
C VAL A 2 -46.49 -21.28 -35.17
N ASN A 3 -45.36 -20.55 -35.12
CA ASN A 3 -45.07 -19.65 -36.22
C ASN A 3 -43.54 -19.50 -36.37
N HIS A 4 -43.09 -20.15 -37.41
CA HIS A 4 -41.89 -19.96 -38.22
C HIS A 4 -41.95 -18.64 -38.99
N MET A 5 -40.81 -17.95 -39.17
CA MET A 5 -40.46 -17.15 -40.36
C MET A 5 -39.00 -16.81 -40.30
N SER A 6 -38.14 -17.50 -40.99
CA SER A 6 -37.71 -17.40 -42.39
C SER A 6 -36.79 -16.24 -42.67
N MET A 7 -35.55 -16.57 -42.91
CA MET A 7 -34.50 -15.84 -43.64
C MET A 7 -34.87 -15.75 -45.14
N PRO A 8 -34.33 -14.78 -45.85
CA PRO A 8 -33.89 -15.05 -47.22
C PRO A 8 -32.44 -14.60 -47.54
N PRO A 9 -31.92 -14.92 -48.75
CA PRO A 9 -30.56 -15.39 -48.93
C PRO A 9 -29.64 -14.45 -49.72
N TYR A 10 -28.40 -14.84 -49.82
CA TYR A 10 -27.31 -14.60 -50.77
C TYR A 10 -27.65 -13.91 -52.09
N GLY A 11 -26.78 -12.97 -52.52
CA GLY A 11 -26.58 -12.48 -53.91
C GLY A 11 -25.11 -12.22 -54.16
N ASP A 12 -24.58 -13.08 -55.01
CA ASP A 12 -23.24 -13.13 -55.61
C ASP A 12 -23.22 -12.24 -56.85
N GLU A 13 -22.08 -11.66 -57.19
CA GLU A 13 -21.58 -11.41 -58.58
C GLU A 13 -20.32 -10.52 -58.53
N THR A 14 -19.17 -11.14 -58.70
CA THR A 14 -18.32 -11.24 -59.91
C THR A 14 -17.95 -9.94 -60.62
N GLY A 15 -16.65 -9.70 -60.75
CA GLY A 15 -16.13 -9.38 -62.04
C GLY A 15 -15.06 -8.30 -62.19
N GLN A 16 -13.84 -8.76 -62.44
CA GLN A 16 -12.89 -8.24 -63.45
C GLN A 16 -11.91 -7.10 -63.08
N GLU A 17 -10.67 -7.48 -62.89
CA GLU A 17 -9.48 -6.84 -63.49
C GLU A 17 -9.59 -6.85 -65.06
N PRO A 18 -8.84 -6.04 -65.84
CA PRO A 18 -7.38 -6.15 -65.89
C PRO A 18 -6.57 -4.92 -66.44
N VAL A 19 -5.24 -5.10 -66.40
CA VAL A 19 -4.20 -4.83 -67.48
C VAL A 19 -3.41 -3.51 -67.39
N ALA A 20 -2.18 -3.75 -67.15
CA ALA A 20 -0.89 -3.16 -67.50
C ALA A 20 -0.75 -2.24 -68.76
N SER A 21 0.19 -1.30 -68.64
CA SER A 21 1.16 -0.99 -69.69
C SER A 21 2.33 -0.10 -69.22
N GLU A 22 3.52 -0.63 -69.40
CA GLU A 22 4.84 0.01 -69.51
C GLU A 22 5.15 0.37 -70.96
N PRO A 23 6.37 0.88 -71.25
CA PRO A 23 7.00 2.20 -71.15
C PRO A 23 7.28 2.82 -72.54
N PRO A 24 8.12 3.78 -72.85
CA PRO A 24 9.58 3.66 -72.95
C PRO A 24 10.49 4.93 -72.83
N ALA A 25 11.74 4.69 -72.52
CA ALA A 25 13.04 5.01 -73.13
C ALA A 25 13.58 6.45 -73.26
N GLU A 26 14.77 6.57 -72.64
CA GLU A 26 16.05 7.10 -73.19
C GLU A 26 16.16 8.51 -73.76
N THR A 27 17.11 9.31 -73.24
CA THR A 27 18.40 9.56 -73.91
C THR A 27 19.33 10.56 -73.14
N ARG A 28 20.55 10.11 -73.02
CA ARG A 28 21.86 10.78 -73.20
C ARG A 28 22.31 12.02 -72.36
N SER A 29 23.28 11.80 -71.50
CA SER A 29 24.70 12.20 -71.62
C SER A 29 25.01 13.68 -71.85
N ARG A 30 25.72 14.21 -70.78
CA ARG A 30 27.00 14.99 -70.95
C ARG A 30 27.60 15.38 -69.60
N ARG A 31 28.79 14.85 -69.28
CA ARG A 31 29.81 15.48 -68.49
C ARG A 31 30.67 16.38 -69.43
N PRO A 32 31.54 17.29 -68.99
CA PRO A 32 32.10 17.61 -67.68
C PRO A 32 32.26 19.12 -67.40
N ARG A 33 32.64 19.52 -66.18
CA ARG A 33 33.78 20.42 -65.95
C ARG A 33 33.99 20.69 -64.44
N ARG A 34 35.21 20.40 -64.00
CA ARG A 34 35.82 20.74 -62.72
C ARG A 34 35.91 22.27 -62.59
N ALA A 35 35.45 22.81 -61.43
CA ALA A 35 35.84 24.14 -61.00
C ALA A 35 35.87 24.17 -59.45
N ALA A 36 37.00 24.53 -58.95
CA ALA A 36 37.44 25.16 -57.72
C ALA A 36 36.57 25.04 -56.42
N GLN A 37 37.16 24.42 -55.43
CA GLN A 37 36.76 24.45 -54.03
C GLN A 37 36.90 25.87 -53.46
N VAL A 38 35.76 26.41 -52.98
CA VAL A 38 35.68 27.52 -52.05
C VAL A 38 35.26 26.90 -50.73
N PRO A 39 35.89 27.24 -49.54
CA PRO A 39 35.43 26.70 -48.25
C PRO A 39 34.05 27.27 -47.94
N ALA A 40 33.06 26.38 -47.87
CA ALA A 40 31.70 26.73 -47.47
C ALA A 40 31.68 26.89 -45.95
N GLU A 41 31.26 28.04 -45.47
CA GLU A 41 30.84 28.27 -44.11
C GLU A 41 29.71 27.28 -43.77
N PRO A 42 29.60 26.81 -42.47
CA PRO A 42 28.59 25.86 -42.11
C PRO A 42 27.19 26.47 -42.34
N GLY A 43 26.52 25.92 -43.29
CA GLY A 43 25.22 26.42 -43.72
C GLY A 43 24.17 26.34 -42.63
N PHE A 44 23.26 27.32 -42.63
CA PHE A 44 22.04 27.38 -41.80
C PHE A 44 21.27 26.05 -41.72
N LEU A 45 21.43 25.18 -42.73
CA LEU A 45 20.82 23.82 -42.78
C LEU A 45 21.53 22.83 -41.85
N ASP A 46 22.84 22.98 -41.57
CA ASP A 46 23.52 22.11 -40.60
C ASP A 46 23.10 22.44 -39.15
N SER A 47 22.78 23.69 -38.85
CA SER A 47 22.15 24.09 -37.59
C SER A 47 20.74 23.59 -37.46
N LEU A 48 19.96 23.53 -38.57
CA LEU A 48 18.60 22.99 -38.58
C LEU A 48 18.59 21.47 -38.40
N VAL A 49 19.54 20.75 -39.01
CA VAL A 49 19.71 19.30 -38.86
C VAL A 49 20.23 18.95 -37.48
N ALA A 50 21.06 19.80 -36.85
CA ALA A 50 21.47 19.63 -35.46
C ALA A 50 20.29 19.85 -34.48
N PHE A 51 19.33 20.71 -34.84
CA PHE A 51 18.09 20.93 -34.07
C PHE A 51 17.06 19.81 -34.30
N LEU A 52 17.14 19.09 -35.42
CA LEU A 52 16.29 17.94 -35.78
C LEU A 52 16.94 16.58 -35.47
N ARG A 53 18.10 16.54 -34.81
CA ARG A 53 18.57 15.28 -34.21
C ARG A 53 17.53 14.87 -33.17
N PRO A 54 16.94 13.65 -33.29
CA PRO A 54 16.11 13.15 -32.21
C PRO A 54 16.99 13.17 -30.97
N ARG A 55 16.69 14.07 -30.03
CA ARG A 55 17.13 13.92 -28.65
C ARG A 55 16.73 12.51 -28.31
N VAL A 56 17.70 11.70 -27.86
CA VAL A 56 17.42 10.44 -27.18
C VAL A 56 16.24 10.77 -26.29
N SER A 57 15.11 10.15 -26.58
CA SER A 57 13.89 10.38 -25.83
C SER A 57 14.13 9.82 -24.42
N HIS A 58 14.68 10.64 -23.55
CA HIS A 58 14.46 10.45 -22.12
C HIS A 58 12.95 10.39 -21.99
N SER A 59 12.42 9.29 -21.46
CA SER A 59 10.99 9.19 -21.28
C SER A 59 10.57 10.39 -20.44
N LEU A 60 9.40 10.97 -20.71
CA LEU A 60 8.85 12.08 -19.92
C LEU A 60 8.93 11.77 -18.41
N ARG A 61 8.86 10.47 -18.07
CA ARG A 61 9.00 9.93 -16.74
C ARG A 61 10.38 10.14 -16.14
N GLU A 62 11.47 9.90 -16.92
CA GLU A 62 12.85 10.15 -16.49
C GLU A 62 13.11 11.64 -16.29
N GLU A 63 12.54 12.49 -17.15
CA GLU A 63 12.65 13.94 -16.99
C GLU A 63 11.93 14.44 -15.72
N ILE A 64 10.76 13.87 -15.40
CA ILE A 64 10.03 14.18 -14.16
C ILE A 64 10.80 13.65 -12.94
N ALA A 65 11.29 12.42 -12.97
CA ALA A 65 12.07 11.84 -11.87
C ALA A 65 13.35 12.65 -11.60
N GLU A 66 14.08 13.09 -12.63
CA GLU A 66 15.23 13.98 -12.50
C GLU A 66 14.85 15.35 -11.95
N ALA A 67 13.69 15.89 -12.33
CA ALA A 67 13.22 17.18 -11.81
C ALA A 67 12.83 17.11 -10.32
N LEU A 68 12.33 15.95 -9.85
CA LEU A 68 11.97 15.72 -8.46
C LEU A 68 13.19 15.51 -7.54
N THR A 69 14.31 15.01 -8.08
CA THR A 69 15.55 14.77 -7.33
C THR A 69 16.46 16.00 -7.19
N ARG A 70 16.16 17.11 -7.90
CA ARG A 70 16.96 18.33 -7.79
C ARG A 70 16.75 19.01 -6.44
N PRO A 71 17.84 19.41 -5.74
CA PRO A 71 17.74 20.14 -4.48
C PRO A 71 17.02 21.47 -4.66
N GLU A 72 16.40 21.94 -3.59
CA GLU A 72 15.57 23.15 -3.49
C GLU A 72 16.30 24.40 -4.01
N THR A 73 16.18 24.69 -5.28
CA THR A 73 16.29 26.04 -5.80
C THR A 73 14.89 26.50 -6.16
N GLU A 74 14.49 27.67 -5.71
CA GLU A 74 13.22 28.42 -5.74
C GLU A 74 12.26 28.23 -6.93
N ALA A 75 12.42 27.22 -7.78
CA ALA A 75 11.68 27.05 -9.02
C ALA A 75 10.74 25.79 -9.06
N SER A 76 10.77 24.92 -8.07
CA SER A 76 9.85 23.79 -8.03
C SER A 76 8.68 24.13 -7.09
N GLY A 77 7.51 24.43 -7.63
CA GLY A 77 6.30 24.76 -6.89
C GLY A 77 5.67 23.56 -6.12
N PHE A 78 6.44 22.49 -5.85
CA PHE A 78 5.98 21.32 -5.12
C PHE A 78 6.54 21.31 -3.70
N THR A 79 5.68 21.01 -2.73
CA THR A 79 6.07 20.76 -1.34
C THR A 79 6.90 19.47 -1.24
N PRO A 80 7.68 19.26 -0.17
CA PRO A 80 8.42 18.01 0.06
C PRO A 80 7.51 16.78 -0.02
N ASN A 81 6.33 16.84 0.56
CA ASN A 81 5.33 15.76 0.57
C ASN A 81 4.78 15.47 -0.85
N GLU A 82 4.45 16.51 -1.63
CA GLU A 82 4.04 16.33 -3.03
C GLU A 82 5.14 15.66 -3.88
N ARG A 83 6.41 15.99 -3.63
CA ARG A 83 7.54 15.34 -4.31
C ARG A 83 7.65 13.87 -3.94
N LEU A 84 7.50 13.54 -2.64
CA LEU A 84 7.51 12.17 -2.15
C LEU A 84 6.40 11.36 -2.83
N LEU A 85 5.17 11.84 -2.80
CA LEU A 85 4.02 11.20 -3.45
C LEU A 85 4.25 10.97 -4.94
N LEU A 86 4.74 12.00 -5.66
CA LEU A 86 5.05 11.87 -7.09
C LEU A 86 6.14 10.84 -7.36
N ASN A 87 7.18 10.78 -6.53
CA ASN A 87 8.24 9.79 -6.64
C ASN A 87 7.70 8.37 -6.39
N ASN A 88 6.89 8.17 -5.35
CA ASN A 88 6.26 6.89 -5.03
C ASN A 88 5.34 6.42 -6.16
N ILE A 89 4.55 7.32 -6.76
CA ILE A 89 3.72 7.01 -7.94
C ILE A 89 4.59 6.55 -9.11
N LEU A 90 5.73 7.21 -9.35
CA LEU A 90 6.65 6.79 -10.40
C LEU A 90 7.27 5.42 -10.09
N GLN A 91 7.59 5.13 -8.85
CA GLN A 91 8.16 3.84 -8.44
C GLN A 91 7.14 2.70 -8.51
N LEU A 92 5.86 2.96 -8.20
CA LEU A 92 4.79 1.95 -8.19
C LEU A 92 4.71 1.15 -9.50
N HIS A 93 5.12 1.74 -10.63
CA HIS A 93 5.11 1.05 -11.91
C HIS A 93 6.07 -0.15 -11.96
N ASP A 94 7.17 -0.09 -11.24
CA ASP A 94 8.22 -1.10 -11.25
C ASP A 94 8.03 -2.13 -10.11
N VAL A 95 7.19 -1.79 -9.12
CA VAL A 95 6.85 -2.65 -7.97
C VAL A 95 6.01 -3.84 -8.42
N ARG A 96 6.36 -5.04 -7.95
CA ARG A 96 5.62 -6.27 -8.18
C ARG A 96 4.74 -6.62 -6.98
N VAL A 97 3.79 -7.50 -7.20
CA VAL A 97 2.91 -8.03 -6.15
C VAL A 97 3.71 -8.71 -5.05
N GLU A 98 4.77 -9.44 -5.40
CA GLU A 98 5.68 -10.10 -4.46
C GLU A 98 6.41 -9.14 -3.50
N ASP A 99 6.59 -7.87 -3.91
CA ASP A 99 7.28 -6.86 -3.12
C ASP A 99 6.37 -6.23 -2.03
N VAL A 100 5.03 -6.37 -2.19
CA VAL A 100 4.02 -5.71 -1.33
C VAL A 100 3.10 -6.71 -0.63
N MET A 101 3.19 -8.00 -0.94
CA MET A 101 2.32 -9.00 -0.37
C MET A 101 2.68 -9.31 1.09
N ILE A 102 1.66 -9.58 1.88
CA ILE A 102 1.79 -10.25 3.16
C ILE A 102 2.16 -11.72 2.88
N PRO A 103 3.27 -12.24 3.41
CA PRO A 103 3.69 -13.61 3.14
C PRO A 103 2.71 -14.62 3.73
N ARG A 104 2.67 -15.83 3.16
CA ARG A 104 1.75 -16.93 3.55
C ARG A 104 1.70 -17.18 5.06
N THR A 105 2.84 -17.07 5.74
CA THR A 105 2.95 -17.34 7.19
C THR A 105 2.22 -16.34 8.07
N GLU A 106 1.92 -15.19 7.52
CA GLU A 106 1.26 -14.07 8.21
C GLU A 106 -0.20 -13.90 7.78
N ILE A 107 -0.68 -14.76 6.86
CA ILE A 107 -2.07 -14.67 6.40
C ILE A 107 -3.01 -15.13 7.52
N GLU A 108 -3.81 -14.20 8.00
CA GLU A 108 -4.90 -14.45 8.91
C GLU A 108 -6.16 -14.86 8.12
N GLY A 109 -6.45 -16.16 8.11
CA GLY A 109 -7.59 -16.74 7.41
C GLY A 109 -8.44 -17.61 8.32
N ILE A 110 -9.61 -18.05 7.81
CA ILE A 110 -10.52 -18.90 8.56
C ILE A 110 -11.09 -20.03 7.69
N ALA A 111 -11.28 -21.21 8.29
CA ALA A 111 -11.88 -22.34 7.60
C ALA A 111 -13.38 -22.10 7.36
N SER A 112 -13.90 -22.55 6.21
CA SER A 112 -15.32 -22.43 5.85
C SER A 112 -16.24 -23.23 6.79
N SER A 113 -15.71 -24.23 7.49
CA SER A 113 -16.39 -25.02 8.51
C SER A 113 -16.48 -24.32 9.87
N ALA A 114 -15.75 -23.23 10.08
CA ALA A 114 -15.82 -22.43 11.30
C ALA A 114 -17.22 -21.81 11.46
N THR A 115 -17.62 -21.61 12.71
CA THR A 115 -18.91 -21.05 13.07
C THR A 115 -18.94 -19.53 12.97
N LEU A 116 -20.14 -18.95 12.94
CA LEU A 116 -20.31 -17.49 12.99
C LEU A 116 -19.69 -16.90 14.26
N GLY A 117 -19.80 -17.61 15.40
CA GLY A 117 -19.20 -17.16 16.66
C GLY A 117 -17.66 -17.09 16.59
N GLU A 118 -17.03 -18.14 16.04
CA GLU A 118 -15.56 -18.18 15.82
C GLU A 118 -15.13 -17.10 14.83
N LEU A 119 -15.88 -16.88 13.75
CA LEU A 119 -15.58 -15.81 12.80
C LEU A 119 -15.62 -14.42 13.45
N MET A 120 -16.64 -14.16 14.29
CA MET A 120 -16.75 -12.88 14.99
C MET A 120 -15.61 -12.67 15.98
N ALA A 121 -15.24 -13.71 16.74
CA ALA A 121 -14.11 -13.67 17.65
C ALA A 121 -12.79 -13.41 16.90
N ARG A 122 -12.61 -14.05 15.72
CA ARG A 122 -11.40 -13.85 14.91
C ARG A 122 -11.30 -12.43 14.35
N PHE A 123 -12.40 -11.82 13.92
CA PHE A 123 -12.42 -10.42 13.51
C PHE A 123 -12.08 -9.45 14.65
N GLU A 124 -12.54 -9.74 15.86
CA GLU A 124 -12.23 -8.93 17.04
C GLU A 124 -10.76 -9.06 17.44
N GLU A 125 -10.22 -10.27 17.43
CA GLU A 125 -8.82 -10.56 17.77
C GLU A 125 -7.83 -9.91 16.78
N THR A 126 -8.14 -10.00 15.47
CA THR A 126 -7.21 -9.53 14.43
C THR A 126 -7.40 -8.06 14.05
N GLY A 127 -8.57 -7.47 14.33
CA GLY A 127 -8.91 -6.10 13.93
C GLY A 127 -9.14 -5.91 12.42
N HIS A 128 -9.05 -6.98 11.63
CA HIS A 128 -9.20 -6.88 10.17
C HIS A 128 -10.65 -6.63 9.76
N SER A 129 -10.84 -5.99 8.60
CA SER A 129 -12.17 -5.81 8.00
C SER A 129 -12.55 -6.91 7.02
N ARG A 130 -11.55 -7.65 6.49
CA ARG A 130 -11.71 -8.71 5.51
C ARG A 130 -10.83 -9.89 5.90
N MET A 131 -11.32 -11.10 5.65
CA MET A 131 -10.60 -12.32 5.98
C MET A 131 -10.77 -13.36 4.87
N PRO A 132 -9.70 -13.95 4.33
CA PRO A 132 -9.80 -15.04 3.39
C PRO A 132 -10.41 -16.28 4.06
N VAL A 133 -11.25 -17.00 3.30
CA VAL A 133 -11.90 -18.22 3.74
C VAL A 133 -11.40 -19.37 2.88
N TYR A 134 -11.01 -20.46 3.52
CA TYR A 134 -10.47 -21.65 2.89
C TYR A 134 -11.24 -22.92 3.26
N GLY A 135 -11.09 -23.97 2.45
CA GLY A 135 -11.62 -25.30 2.70
C GLY A 135 -10.68 -26.11 3.62
N ASP A 136 -9.85 -26.96 3.04
CA ASP A 136 -8.91 -27.80 3.79
C ASP A 136 -7.66 -27.03 4.27
N GLY A 137 -7.34 -25.90 3.67
CA GLY A 137 -6.19 -25.06 4.00
C GLY A 137 -6.07 -23.86 3.06
N LEU A 138 -5.05 -23.03 3.26
CA LEU A 138 -4.83 -21.82 2.45
C LEU A 138 -4.64 -22.12 0.95
N ASP A 139 -4.28 -23.34 0.56
CA ASP A 139 -4.18 -23.74 -0.85
C ASP A 139 -5.53 -24.14 -1.46
N ASP A 140 -6.60 -24.17 -0.66
CA ASP A 140 -7.99 -24.35 -1.12
C ASP A 140 -8.84 -23.12 -0.78
N PRO A 141 -8.53 -21.94 -1.37
CA PRO A 141 -9.22 -20.69 -1.08
C PRO A 141 -10.61 -20.68 -1.73
N LEU A 142 -11.63 -20.43 -0.94
CA LEU A 142 -13.02 -20.38 -1.37
C LEU A 142 -13.53 -18.96 -1.65
N GLY A 143 -12.88 -17.96 -1.07
CA GLY A 143 -13.25 -16.55 -1.18
C GLY A 143 -12.83 -15.74 0.05
N MET A 144 -13.56 -14.69 0.34
CA MET A 144 -13.35 -13.89 1.55
C MET A 144 -14.66 -13.56 2.25
N VAL A 145 -14.62 -13.20 3.52
CA VAL A 145 -15.72 -12.63 4.29
C VAL A 145 -15.37 -11.21 4.70
N HIS A 146 -16.36 -10.32 4.65
CA HIS A 146 -16.22 -8.94 5.09
C HIS A 146 -17.01 -8.72 6.38
N ILE A 147 -16.41 -8.09 7.39
CA ILE A 147 -17.05 -7.81 8.71
C ILE A 147 -18.42 -7.12 8.57
N ARG A 148 -18.61 -6.23 7.57
CA ARG A 148 -19.89 -5.58 7.29
C ARG A 148 -21.01 -6.56 6.98
N ASP A 149 -20.72 -7.66 6.25
CA ASP A 149 -21.73 -8.66 5.91
C ASP A 149 -22.10 -9.49 7.12
N VAL A 150 -21.12 -9.78 7.98
CA VAL A 150 -21.33 -10.47 9.27
C VAL A 150 -22.22 -9.62 10.16
N ILE A 151 -21.90 -8.34 10.35
CA ILE A 151 -22.72 -7.42 11.13
C ILE A 151 -24.13 -7.29 10.51
N GLY A 152 -24.21 -7.19 9.19
CA GLY A 152 -25.48 -7.14 8.48
C GLY A 152 -26.31 -8.39 8.68
N HIS A 153 -25.70 -9.59 8.69
CA HIS A 153 -26.37 -10.87 8.97
C HIS A 153 -26.88 -10.90 10.42
N VAL A 154 -26.01 -10.61 11.38
CA VAL A 154 -26.36 -10.57 12.82
C VAL A 154 -27.52 -9.59 13.08
N THR A 155 -27.42 -8.38 12.50
CA THR A 155 -28.47 -7.36 12.66
C THR A 155 -29.82 -7.83 12.11
N ARG A 156 -29.83 -8.42 10.92
CA ARG A 156 -31.07 -8.96 10.32
C ARG A 156 -31.68 -10.11 11.13
N ALA A 157 -30.83 -11.01 11.65
CA ALA A 157 -31.27 -12.11 12.49
C ALA A 157 -31.80 -11.63 13.85
N ALA A 158 -31.18 -10.61 14.45
CA ALA A 158 -31.56 -10.03 15.73
C ALA A 158 -32.77 -9.08 15.64
N LEU A 159 -33.10 -8.56 14.44
CA LEU A 159 -34.15 -7.57 14.30
C LEU A 159 -35.53 -8.17 14.62
N CYS A 160 -36.23 -7.58 15.57
CA CYS A 160 -37.60 -7.92 15.90
C CYS A 160 -38.47 -6.65 15.96
N PHE A 161 -39.76 -6.81 15.58
CA PHE A 161 -40.72 -5.75 15.66
C PHE A 161 -41.63 -6.06 16.86
N ARG A 162 -41.62 -5.21 17.88
CA ARG A 162 -42.51 -5.32 19.05
C ARG A 162 -43.68 -4.38 18.85
N HIS A 163 -44.89 -4.93 18.89
CA HIS A 163 -46.09 -4.16 19.13
C HIS A 163 -46.25 -3.98 20.64
N GLU A 164 -46.46 -2.77 21.10
CA GLU A 164 -46.86 -2.56 22.49
C GLU A 164 -48.29 -3.08 22.65
N GLU A 165 -48.47 -4.08 23.52
CA GLU A 165 -49.80 -4.63 23.83
C GLU A 165 -50.68 -3.52 24.42
N GLY A 166 -51.78 -3.20 23.74
CA GLY A 166 -52.81 -2.30 24.23
C GLY A 166 -52.93 -0.94 23.56
N ALA A 167 -52.13 -0.57 22.60
CA ALA A 167 -52.26 0.68 21.84
C ALA A 167 -52.38 0.37 20.34
N ALA A 168 -53.59 0.47 19.80
CA ALA A 168 -53.88 0.18 18.38
C ALA A 168 -53.14 1.13 17.41
N ASP A 169 -52.61 2.27 17.91
CA ASP A 169 -51.94 3.31 17.14
C ASP A 169 -50.46 3.57 17.59
N ALA A 170 -49.88 2.69 18.42
CA ALA A 170 -48.49 2.86 18.84
C ALA A 170 -47.52 2.56 17.70
N PRO A 171 -46.46 3.39 17.49
CA PRO A 171 -45.44 3.13 16.46
C PRO A 171 -44.74 1.82 16.76
N VAL A 172 -44.63 0.97 15.72
CA VAL A 172 -43.81 -0.27 15.77
C VAL A 172 -42.38 0.10 16.08
N ARG A 173 -41.87 -0.28 17.23
CA ARG A 173 -40.47 -0.09 17.59
C ARG A 173 -39.66 -1.29 17.14
N SER A 174 -38.64 -1.06 16.32
CA SER A 174 -37.64 -2.06 16.03
C SER A 174 -36.72 -2.23 17.26
N ALA A 175 -36.52 -3.46 17.70
CA ALA A 175 -35.57 -3.81 18.75
C ALA A 175 -34.60 -4.86 18.24
N LEU A 176 -33.38 -4.87 18.77
CA LEU A 176 -32.40 -5.92 18.51
C LEU A 176 -32.41 -6.92 19.68
N ASP A 177 -32.66 -8.18 19.36
CA ASP A 177 -32.61 -9.31 20.29
C ASP A 177 -31.49 -10.25 19.81
N LEU A 178 -30.30 -10.07 20.34
CA LEU A 178 -29.11 -10.86 19.97
C LEU A 178 -29.26 -12.34 20.35
N GLY A 179 -30.12 -12.68 21.30
CA GLY A 179 -30.44 -14.09 21.63
C GLY A 179 -31.07 -14.88 20.49
N ARG A 180 -31.50 -14.20 19.41
CA ARG A 180 -32.06 -14.85 18.20
C ARG A 180 -31.01 -15.21 17.15
N VAL A 181 -29.77 -14.74 17.33
CA VAL A 181 -28.69 -15.03 16.40
C VAL A 181 -28.15 -16.41 16.72
N ASP A 182 -28.18 -17.29 15.74
CA ASP A 182 -27.54 -18.61 15.87
C ASP A 182 -26.07 -18.50 15.50
N LEU A 183 -25.21 -18.50 16.51
CA LEU A 183 -23.77 -18.42 16.36
C LEU A 183 -23.11 -19.75 15.96
N ALA A 184 -23.87 -20.85 15.95
CA ALA A 184 -23.34 -22.18 15.61
C ALA A 184 -23.38 -22.50 14.10
N HIS A 185 -24.07 -21.67 13.29
CA HIS A 185 -24.07 -21.84 11.84
C HIS A 185 -22.65 -21.67 11.27
N THR A 186 -22.27 -22.53 10.33
CA THR A 186 -20.97 -22.45 9.66
C THR A 186 -20.93 -21.33 8.62
N ILE A 187 -19.73 -20.82 8.32
CA ILE A 187 -19.53 -19.78 7.31
C ILE A 187 -20.07 -20.22 5.95
N SER A 188 -19.89 -21.51 5.60
CA SER A 188 -20.42 -22.09 4.36
C SER A 188 -21.96 -22.04 4.26
N ASP A 189 -22.66 -22.19 5.39
CA ASP A 189 -24.12 -22.16 5.42
C ASP A 189 -24.71 -20.75 5.35
N LEU A 190 -23.94 -19.75 5.76
CA LEU A 190 -24.41 -18.37 5.86
C LEU A 190 -24.50 -17.64 4.53
N GLY A 191 -23.81 -18.13 3.48
CA GLY A 191 -23.76 -17.48 2.17
C GLY A 191 -23.12 -16.08 2.20
N LEU A 192 -22.17 -15.86 3.10
CA LEU A 192 -21.47 -14.58 3.28
C LEU A 192 -20.18 -14.47 2.46
N LEU A 193 -19.83 -15.53 1.72
CA LEU A 193 -18.62 -15.56 0.89
C LEU A 193 -18.72 -14.56 -0.25
N ARG A 194 -17.67 -13.74 -0.39
CA ARG A 194 -17.41 -12.85 -1.52
C ARG A 194 -16.28 -13.40 -2.36
N GLN A 195 -16.24 -12.98 -3.61
CA GLN A 195 -15.12 -13.28 -4.50
C GLN A 195 -13.83 -12.62 -4.01
N ILE A 196 -12.71 -13.28 -4.25
CA ILE A 196 -11.35 -12.79 -4.08
C ILE A 196 -10.62 -12.87 -5.43
N LEU A 197 -9.64 -12.02 -5.67
CA LEU A 197 -8.80 -12.11 -6.88
C LEU A 197 -7.68 -13.12 -6.67
N PHE A 198 -7.23 -13.72 -7.77
CA PHE A 198 -6.06 -14.59 -7.84
C PHE A 198 -5.06 -14.00 -8.81
N VAL A 199 -3.82 -13.82 -8.38
CA VAL A 199 -2.78 -13.15 -9.15
C VAL A 199 -1.42 -13.84 -8.97
N PRO A 200 -0.55 -13.82 -9.97
CA PRO A 200 0.81 -14.32 -9.83
C PRO A 200 1.70 -13.28 -9.09
N PRO A 201 2.77 -13.71 -8.40
CA PRO A 201 3.69 -12.83 -7.69
C PRO A 201 4.39 -11.82 -8.62
N SER A 202 4.64 -12.20 -9.87
CA SER A 202 5.31 -11.38 -10.88
C SER A 202 4.47 -10.25 -11.50
N MET A 203 3.16 -10.16 -11.19
CA MET A 203 2.28 -9.08 -11.66
C MET A 203 2.74 -7.74 -11.11
N HIS A 204 2.60 -6.65 -11.89
CA HIS A 204 2.86 -5.32 -11.36
C HIS A 204 1.74 -4.87 -10.40
N ALA A 205 2.13 -4.24 -9.29
CA ALA A 205 1.19 -3.73 -8.27
C ALA A 205 0.19 -2.72 -8.86
N ALA A 206 0.64 -1.86 -9.78
CA ALA A 206 -0.22 -0.94 -10.51
C ALA A 206 -1.30 -1.64 -11.35
N GLU A 207 -0.99 -2.78 -11.97
CA GLU A 207 -1.97 -3.59 -12.72
C GLU A 207 -2.98 -4.23 -11.77
N LEU A 208 -2.51 -4.78 -10.64
CA LEU A 208 -3.39 -5.33 -9.61
C LEU A 208 -4.35 -4.27 -9.08
N MET A 209 -3.86 -3.08 -8.77
CA MET A 209 -4.70 -1.96 -8.31
C MET A 209 -5.82 -1.64 -9.32
N GLN A 210 -5.50 -1.57 -10.63
CA GLN A 210 -6.51 -1.34 -11.67
C GLN A 210 -7.55 -2.48 -11.73
N ARG A 211 -7.14 -3.75 -11.58
CA ARG A 211 -8.05 -4.90 -11.52
C ARG A 211 -8.96 -4.86 -10.32
N MET A 212 -8.41 -4.50 -9.13
CA MET A 212 -9.19 -4.33 -7.90
C MET A 212 -10.25 -3.25 -8.05
N GLN A 213 -9.88 -2.09 -8.63
CA GLN A 213 -10.81 -0.99 -8.87
C GLN A 213 -11.91 -1.38 -9.87
N ALA A 214 -11.55 -2.03 -10.99
CA ALA A 214 -12.51 -2.43 -12.02
C ALA A 214 -13.50 -3.51 -11.55
N SER A 215 -13.05 -4.43 -10.70
CA SER A 215 -13.87 -5.52 -10.16
C SER A 215 -14.58 -5.16 -8.86
N HIS A 216 -14.22 -4.05 -8.21
CA HIS A 216 -14.62 -3.69 -6.85
C HIS A 216 -14.25 -4.75 -5.79
N ILE A 217 -13.15 -5.50 -6.03
CA ILE A 217 -12.60 -6.50 -5.12
C ILE A 217 -11.29 -5.94 -4.57
N GLN A 218 -11.20 -5.76 -3.26
CA GLN A 218 -10.09 -5.07 -2.60
C GLN A 218 -9.08 -6.03 -1.95
N MET A 219 -9.11 -7.31 -2.32
CA MET A 219 -8.20 -8.33 -1.78
C MET A 219 -7.85 -9.34 -2.86
N ALA A 220 -6.59 -9.74 -2.92
CA ALA A 220 -6.09 -10.75 -3.83
C ALA A 220 -5.23 -11.78 -3.09
N LEU A 221 -5.36 -13.05 -3.45
CA LEU A 221 -4.41 -14.09 -3.08
C LEU A 221 -3.35 -14.22 -4.17
N VAL A 222 -2.11 -14.29 -3.75
CA VAL A 222 -0.96 -14.50 -4.62
C VAL A 222 -0.75 -16.00 -4.75
N ILE A 223 -0.78 -16.48 -5.98
CA ILE A 223 -0.71 -17.92 -6.28
C ILE A 223 0.58 -18.20 -7.03
N ASP A 224 1.34 -19.18 -6.53
CA ASP A 224 2.59 -19.64 -7.13
C ASP A 224 2.35 -20.49 -8.40
N GLU A 225 3.42 -20.93 -9.08
CA GLU A 225 3.38 -21.73 -10.30
C GLU A 225 2.84 -23.16 -10.07
N TYR A 226 2.76 -23.58 -8.82
CA TYR A 226 2.28 -24.90 -8.43
C TYR A 226 0.82 -24.89 -7.96
N GLY A 227 0.22 -23.70 -7.89
CA GLY A 227 -1.16 -23.49 -7.44
C GLY A 227 -1.29 -23.30 -5.92
N GLY A 228 -0.18 -23.17 -5.20
CA GLY A 228 -0.16 -22.85 -3.77
C GLY A 228 -0.35 -21.37 -3.51
N THR A 229 -0.90 -21.04 -2.34
CA THR A 229 -0.99 -19.66 -1.87
C THR A 229 0.34 -19.21 -1.32
N ASP A 230 0.94 -18.20 -1.93
CA ASP A 230 2.24 -17.63 -1.59
C ASP A 230 2.10 -16.39 -0.68
N GLY A 231 1.05 -15.62 -0.88
CA GLY A 231 0.79 -14.41 -0.12
C GLY A 231 -0.62 -13.87 -0.29
N LEU A 232 -0.86 -12.71 0.32
CA LEU A 232 -2.09 -11.95 0.23
C LEU A 232 -1.75 -10.47 0.01
N VAL A 233 -2.52 -9.78 -0.83
CA VAL A 233 -2.41 -8.33 -1.02
C VAL A 233 -3.79 -7.70 -0.90
N SER A 234 -3.89 -6.64 -0.14
CA SER A 234 -5.04 -5.76 -0.10
C SER A 234 -4.85 -4.53 -0.98
N LEU A 235 -5.91 -3.80 -1.26
CA LEU A 235 -5.80 -2.50 -1.95
C LEU A 235 -5.09 -1.48 -1.04
N GLU A 236 -5.30 -1.61 0.25
CA GLU A 236 -4.69 -0.79 1.28
C GLU A 236 -3.16 -0.88 1.22
N ASP A 237 -2.57 -2.08 1.12
CA ASP A 237 -1.10 -2.29 1.02
C ASP A 237 -0.49 -1.58 -0.21
N ILE A 238 -1.21 -1.63 -1.36
CA ILE A 238 -0.74 -0.96 -2.57
C ILE A 238 -0.83 0.56 -2.43
N LEU A 239 -1.88 1.06 -1.77
CA LEU A 239 -2.05 2.50 -1.54
C LEU A 239 -1.02 3.04 -0.55
N GLU A 240 -0.65 2.27 0.46
CA GLU A 240 0.41 2.61 1.41
C GLU A 240 1.75 2.84 0.69
N MET A 241 2.08 2.03 -0.34
CA MET A 241 3.27 2.25 -1.17
C MET A 241 3.26 3.59 -1.92
N VAL A 242 2.08 4.12 -2.24
CA VAL A 242 1.95 5.41 -2.94
C VAL A 242 1.96 6.57 -1.96
N VAL A 243 1.17 6.42 -0.91
CA VAL A 243 0.94 7.49 0.05
C VAL A 243 2.10 7.58 1.03
N GLY A 244 2.75 6.44 1.33
CA GLY A 244 3.72 6.32 2.41
C GLY A 244 3.05 6.53 3.76
N ASP A 245 3.82 6.60 4.81
CA ASP A 245 3.35 7.18 6.06
C ASP A 245 3.03 8.65 5.76
N ILE A 246 1.75 9.02 5.76
CA ILE A 246 1.35 10.43 5.67
C ILE A 246 1.80 11.05 6.98
N GLU A 247 2.99 11.63 6.97
CA GLU A 247 3.33 12.61 8.00
C GLU A 247 2.41 13.81 7.77
N ASP A 248 1.55 14.11 8.74
CA ASP A 248 0.73 15.31 8.70
C ASP A 248 1.70 16.51 8.62
N GLU A 249 1.41 17.48 7.76
CA GLU A 249 2.20 18.74 7.66
C GLU A 249 2.28 19.45 9.03
N HIS A 250 1.43 19.05 9.98
CA HIS A 250 1.45 19.49 11.37
C HIS A 250 2.33 18.62 12.29
N ASP A 251 2.77 17.42 11.84
CA ASP A 251 3.69 16.59 12.62
C ASP A 251 5.09 17.19 12.71
N ASP A 252 5.50 18.04 11.75
CA ASP A 252 6.74 18.81 11.80
C ASP A 252 6.67 20.01 12.78
N GLU A 253 5.45 20.40 13.24
CA GLU A 253 5.26 21.45 14.26
C GLU A 253 5.03 20.86 15.65
N GLU A 254 4.73 19.57 15.81
CA GLU A 254 4.69 18.92 17.10
C GLU A 254 6.12 18.65 17.57
N ALA A 255 6.47 19.18 18.74
CA ALA A 255 7.76 18.91 19.36
C ALA A 255 7.98 17.39 19.46
N LEU A 256 9.05 16.90 18.81
CA LEU A 256 9.39 15.47 18.78
C LEU A 256 9.58 14.90 20.21
N VAL A 257 9.83 15.78 21.19
CA VAL A 257 9.92 15.43 22.60
C VAL A 257 9.03 16.35 23.43
N THR A 258 8.16 15.78 24.26
CA THR A 258 7.24 16.52 25.13
C THR A 258 7.40 16.12 26.58
N HIS A 259 7.42 17.09 27.49
CA HIS A 259 7.48 16.87 28.94
C HIS A 259 6.07 16.76 29.51
N ALA A 260 5.72 15.60 30.07
CA ALA A 260 4.39 15.32 30.63
C ALA A 260 4.27 15.64 32.15
N GLY A 261 5.35 16.10 32.78
CA GLY A 261 5.41 16.35 34.22
C GLY A 261 6.00 15.17 35.01
N ASP A 262 6.38 15.42 36.27
CA ASP A 262 6.88 14.42 37.20
C ASP A 262 8.03 13.53 36.70
N GLY A 263 8.90 14.07 35.81
CA GLY A 263 10.03 13.34 35.23
C GLY A 263 9.65 12.33 34.16
N VAL A 264 8.44 12.48 33.56
CA VAL A 264 7.96 11.68 32.43
C VAL A 264 8.01 12.51 31.16
N PHE A 265 8.57 11.93 30.08
CA PHE A 265 8.66 12.53 28.77
C PHE A 265 8.14 11.54 27.73
N TYR A 266 7.53 12.07 26.66
CA TYR A 266 7.18 11.30 25.47
C TYR A 266 8.06 11.76 24.31
N ALA A 267 8.59 10.81 23.55
CA ALA A 267 9.44 11.09 22.41
C ALA A 267 8.96 10.30 21.19
N ASP A 268 9.02 10.95 20.01
CA ASP A 268 8.97 10.24 18.73
C ASP A 268 10.30 9.49 18.55
N GLY A 269 10.26 8.27 18.01
CA GLY A 269 11.46 7.46 17.79
C GLY A 269 12.48 8.11 16.85
N ARG A 270 12.07 9.13 16.08
CA ARG A 270 12.93 9.92 15.17
C ARG A 270 13.64 11.08 15.86
N ALA A 271 13.26 11.41 17.11
CA ALA A 271 13.87 12.51 17.82
C ALA A 271 15.39 12.30 17.92
N ASP A 272 16.14 13.34 17.58
CA ASP A 272 17.59 13.36 17.69
C ASP A 272 18.02 13.26 19.16
N LEU A 273 19.07 12.52 19.45
CA LEU A 273 19.54 12.31 20.82
C LEU A 273 19.95 13.62 21.51
N ASP A 274 20.46 14.60 20.75
CA ASP A 274 20.80 15.91 21.29
C ASP A 274 19.54 16.70 21.64
N GLU A 275 18.47 16.63 20.84
CA GLU A 275 17.16 17.25 21.13
C GLU A 275 16.53 16.62 22.37
N VAL A 276 16.54 15.28 22.45
CA VAL A 276 16.05 14.55 23.64
C VAL A 276 16.80 15.01 24.89
N ARG A 277 18.13 15.11 24.83
CA ARG A 277 18.97 15.55 25.95
C ARG A 277 18.71 17.00 26.35
N GLU A 278 18.44 17.89 25.40
CA GLU A 278 18.12 19.30 25.68
C GLU A 278 16.82 19.43 26.49
N ILE A 279 15.80 18.59 26.18
CA ILE A 279 14.48 18.66 26.81
C ILE A 279 14.41 17.82 28.10
N VAL A 280 14.98 16.61 28.09
CA VAL A 280 14.99 15.71 29.26
C VAL A 280 15.94 16.25 30.35
N GLY A 281 17.12 16.72 29.95
CA GLY A 281 18.12 17.30 30.85
C GLY A 281 19.51 16.68 30.67
N ALA A 282 20.55 17.38 31.20
CA ALA A 282 21.95 17.00 31.01
C ALA A 282 22.33 15.66 31.69
N ASP A 283 21.49 15.13 32.57
CA ASP A 283 21.60 13.84 33.20
C ASP A 283 21.18 12.67 32.30
N PHE A 284 20.50 12.95 31.16
CA PHE A 284 20.23 11.98 30.11
C PHE A 284 21.50 11.87 29.23
N ASP A 285 22.49 11.12 29.72
CA ASP A 285 23.79 11.00 29.07
C ASP A 285 23.80 9.87 28.02
N THR A 286 23.80 10.24 26.76
CA THR A 286 23.82 9.33 25.60
C THR A 286 25.23 9.16 25.01
N SER A 287 26.27 9.74 25.59
CA SER A 287 27.62 9.77 25.05
C SER A 287 28.24 8.38 24.77
N ALA A 288 27.78 7.35 25.50
CA ALA A 288 28.21 5.97 25.24
C ALA A 288 27.62 5.37 23.95
N HIS A 289 26.61 6.00 23.34
CA HIS A 289 25.83 5.51 22.21
C HIS A 289 25.92 6.41 20.96
N GLU A 290 26.60 7.57 21.03
CA GLU A 290 26.72 8.56 19.94
C GLU A 290 27.40 8.00 18.66
N GLU A 291 28.21 6.95 18.79
CA GLU A 291 28.84 6.29 17.61
C GLU A 291 27.88 5.30 16.90
N ASP A 292 26.81 4.88 17.57
CA ASP A 292 25.96 3.77 17.16
C ASP A 292 24.52 4.16 16.82
N ALA A 293 24.05 5.35 17.26
CA ALA A 293 22.69 5.81 17.01
C ALA A 293 22.60 7.35 17.03
N ASP A 294 21.90 7.91 16.03
CA ASP A 294 21.60 9.35 15.94
C ASP A 294 20.25 9.70 16.59
N THR A 295 19.34 8.73 16.71
CA THR A 295 17.96 8.94 17.22
C THR A 295 17.65 8.10 18.44
N ILE A 296 16.64 8.52 19.22
CA ILE A 296 16.21 7.79 20.43
C ILE A 296 15.66 6.39 20.08
N GLY A 297 14.97 6.23 18.96
CA GLY A 297 14.53 4.93 18.45
C GLY A 297 15.72 4.03 18.09
N GLY A 298 16.75 4.60 17.45
CA GLY A 298 18.00 3.91 17.14
C GLY A 298 18.73 3.45 18.40
N LEU A 299 18.79 4.28 19.42
CA LEU A 299 19.35 3.93 20.73
C LEU A 299 18.70 2.69 21.33
N VAL A 300 17.36 2.64 21.35
CA VAL A 300 16.60 1.50 21.91
C VAL A 300 16.84 0.22 21.10
N VAL A 301 16.81 0.31 19.77
CA VAL A 301 17.09 -0.85 18.89
C VAL A 301 18.50 -1.37 19.09
N ASN A 302 19.47 -0.47 19.22
CA ASN A 302 20.87 -0.84 19.42
C ASN A 302 21.09 -1.48 20.79
N ALA A 303 20.51 -0.93 21.87
CA ALA A 303 20.60 -1.49 23.20
C ALA A 303 20.01 -2.91 23.29
N LEU A 304 18.93 -3.21 22.55
CA LEU A 304 18.31 -4.53 22.50
C LEU A 304 18.94 -5.49 21.48
N GLY A 305 19.64 -4.96 20.46
CA GLY A 305 20.16 -5.73 19.33
C GLY A 305 19.05 -6.30 18.40
N ARG A 306 17.81 -5.85 18.54
CA ARG A 306 16.64 -6.24 17.77
C ARG A 306 15.56 -5.17 17.82
N MET A 307 14.56 -5.29 16.95
CA MET A 307 13.36 -4.46 17.04
C MET A 307 12.55 -4.80 18.31
N PRO A 308 12.19 -3.81 19.13
CA PRO A 308 11.38 -4.02 20.34
C PRO A 308 9.90 -4.23 20.00
N ALA A 309 9.17 -4.85 20.93
CA ALA A 309 7.72 -4.92 20.90
C ALA A 309 7.09 -3.76 21.71
N PRO A 310 5.87 -3.29 21.37
CA PRO A 310 5.13 -2.37 22.21
C PRO A 310 4.95 -2.90 23.65
N GLY A 311 5.15 -2.03 24.65
CA GLY A 311 5.16 -2.37 26.07
C GLY A 311 6.50 -2.87 26.61
N GLU A 312 7.53 -2.98 25.78
CA GLU A 312 8.87 -3.37 26.22
C GLU A 312 9.61 -2.19 26.85
N VAL A 313 10.35 -2.48 27.92
CA VAL A 313 11.07 -1.48 28.72
C VAL A 313 12.57 -1.70 28.57
N VAL A 314 13.32 -0.63 28.36
CA VAL A 314 14.77 -0.64 28.14
C VAL A 314 15.45 0.37 29.06
N GLU A 315 16.49 -0.06 29.76
CA GLU A 315 17.38 0.78 30.53
C GLU A 315 18.67 1.06 29.74
N ALA A 316 18.57 1.89 28.70
CA ALA A 316 19.71 2.22 27.83
C ALA A 316 20.51 3.41 28.36
N VAL A 317 19.95 4.21 29.26
CA VAL A 317 20.58 5.40 29.85
C VAL A 317 20.46 5.32 31.36
N ASP A 318 21.58 5.51 32.08
CA ASP A 318 21.61 5.44 33.54
C ASP A 318 20.63 6.44 34.18
N GLY A 319 19.77 5.96 35.10
CA GLY A 319 18.77 6.77 35.77
C GLY A 319 17.47 6.99 35.00
N PHE A 320 17.30 6.33 33.85
CA PHE A 320 16.10 6.42 33.03
C PHE A 320 15.60 5.05 32.58
N GLU A 321 14.29 4.94 32.52
CA GLU A 321 13.55 3.82 31.92
C GLU A 321 12.89 4.29 30.65
N ILE A 322 13.08 3.56 29.54
CA ILE A 322 12.52 3.89 28.24
C ILE A 322 11.53 2.77 27.87
N GLU A 323 10.24 3.10 27.87
CA GLU A 323 9.16 2.18 27.49
C GLU A 323 8.77 2.42 26.02
N VAL A 324 8.69 1.36 25.25
CA VAL A 324 8.23 1.39 23.86
C VAL A 324 6.71 1.42 23.83
N MET A 325 6.12 2.55 23.48
CA MET A 325 4.66 2.72 23.40
C MET A 325 4.09 2.18 22.09
N ASP A 326 4.81 2.42 20.99
CA ASP A 326 4.43 1.98 19.65
C ASP A 326 5.68 1.70 18.80
N ALA A 327 5.65 0.58 18.04
CA ALA A 327 6.70 0.19 17.12
C ALA A 327 6.11 -0.67 16.00
N ASP A 328 6.71 -0.60 14.82
CA ASP A 328 6.45 -1.49 13.71
C ASP A 328 7.69 -2.37 13.39
N PRO A 329 7.62 -3.35 12.47
CA PRO A 329 8.76 -4.21 12.15
C PRO A 329 10.00 -3.47 11.63
N ARG A 330 9.89 -2.19 11.26
CA ARG A 330 10.96 -1.40 10.65
C ARG A 330 11.52 -0.34 11.57
N ARG A 331 10.69 0.22 12.50
CA ARG A 331 11.09 1.33 13.37
C ARG A 331 10.30 1.39 14.68
N VAL A 332 10.89 2.04 15.66
CA VAL A 332 10.22 2.49 16.88
C VAL A 332 9.53 3.82 16.57
N LYS A 333 8.23 3.93 16.91
CA LYS A 333 7.41 5.13 16.59
C LYS A 333 7.29 6.06 17.78
N ARG A 334 6.95 5.53 18.95
CA ARG A 334 6.69 6.34 20.15
C ARG A 334 7.29 5.70 21.39
N LEU A 335 7.91 6.52 22.20
CA LEU A 335 8.61 6.15 23.42
C LEU A 335 8.10 6.99 24.60
N ARG A 336 8.14 6.38 25.77
CA ARG A 336 7.94 7.05 27.07
C ARG A 336 9.23 6.93 27.86
N ILE A 337 9.81 8.05 28.25
CA ILE A 337 11.03 8.13 29.04
C ILE A 337 10.64 8.53 30.47
N VAL A 338 11.05 7.76 31.44
CA VAL A 338 10.78 7.99 32.85
C VAL A 338 12.10 8.15 33.61
N ARG A 339 12.27 9.30 34.26
CA ARG A 339 13.42 9.54 35.15
C ARG A 339 13.20 8.92 36.50
N PHE A 340 14.13 8.11 36.97
CA PHE A 340 14.09 7.64 38.37
C PHE A 340 14.41 8.78 39.32
N PRO A 341 13.66 8.93 40.45
CA PRO A 341 14.02 9.88 41.47
C PRO A 341 15.37 9.46 42.08
N GLU A 342 16.28 10.44 42.28
CA GLU A 342 17.58 10.22 42.92
C GLU A 342 17.41 9.46 44.25
N GLY A 343 17.90 8.23 44.34
CA GLY A 343 17.89 7.43 45.59
C GLY A 343 17.33 6.02 45.49
N VAL A 344 16.83 5.57 44.31
CA VAL A 344 16.41 4.17 44.08
C VAL A 344 17.39 3.50 43.12
N ALA A 345 18.65 3.43 43.54
CA ALA A 345 19.61 2.55 42.88
C ALA A 345 19.37 1.12 43.38
N THR A 346 18.97 0.24 42.43
CA THR A 346 19.20 -1.22 42.44
C THR A 346 18.89 -1.98 43.75
N ALA A 347 17.65 -2.39 43.90
CA ALA A 347 17.29 -3.48 44.83
C ALA A 347 16.65 -4.65 44.02
N LEU A 348 17.34 -5.13 43.00
CA LEU A 348 16.98 -6.39 42.28
C LEU A 348 18.27 -7.15 41.90
N ASP A 349 19.12 -7.37 42.94
CA ASP A 349 20.13 -8.44 42.87
C ASP A 349 20.20 -9.08 44.28
N SER A 350 19.34 -10.07 44.49
CA SER A 350 19.49 -11.08 45.54
C SER A 350 18.65 -12.31 45.21
#